data_393067f4d61dfd5d292b9b3b8ce21612
#
_entry.id   393067f4d61dfd5d292b9b3b8ce21612
#
_cell.length_a   1.000
_cell.length_b   1.000
_cell.length_c   1.000
_cell.angle_alpha   90.00
_cell.angle_beta   90.00
_cell.angle_gamma   90.00
#
_symmetry.space_group_name_H-M   'P 1'
#
loop_
_entity.id
_entity.type
_entity.pdbx_description
1 polymer ?
#
loop_
_entity_poly.entity_id
_entity_poly.type
_entity_poly.pdbx_seq_one_letter_code
_entity_poly.pdbx_strand_id
1 'polypeptide(L)'
;MAACKERQSPLWRLEGVDFAYRGKPALHDLNCVLQSGLCTGILGPNGSGKSTLLDLLAGLLTPTRGRIWFREQLLAKWRRRQLARQLALVPQHFGLGFDFSVRAVVAMGLHPHLGRFALPTGADQDWLDLVMAQTGVLALAERPVTRLSGGEQQRVAVARALAQKPEALLLDEATASLDVGHTLALLHLLRDKVRAGGLTVVAVLHDLNLAARFCDELLFLHGGRCLAQGPVADILTPENIRAVYGVDSAIRADAFTHALQVSLRLAPRERAAAAP
;
A
#
# COMPACT_ATOMS: atom_id res chain seq x y z
N MET A 1 -26.33 13.42 -11.27
CA MET A 1 -26.82 13.09 -9.91
C MET A 1 -25.69 12.41 -9.17
N ALA A 2 -24.97 13.13 -8.30
CA ALA A 2 -23.93 12.57 -7.46
C ALA A 2 -24.59 11.75 -6.37
N ALA A 3 -24.45 10.42 -6.41
CA ALA A 3 -24.82 9.56 -5.30
C ALA A 3 -24.00 9.99 -4.08
N CYS A 4 -24.70 10.40 -3.03
CA CYS A 4 -24.14 10.68 -1.73
C CYS A 4 -23.43 9.39 -1.27
N LYS A 5 -22.07 9.34 -1.36
CA LYS A 5 -21.30 8.24 -0.80
C LYS A 5 -21.60 8.26 0.71
N GLU A 6 -22.32 7.26 1.20
CA GLU A 6 -22.42 6.98 2.62
C GLU A 6 -21.02 7.10 3.22
N ARG A 7 -20.89 7.81 4.34
CA ARG A 7 -19.61 7.97 5.03
C ARG A 7 -19.08 6.57 5.36
N GLN A 8 -18.06 6.16 4.62
CA GLN A 8 -17.41 4.88 4.86
C GLN A 8 -16.85 4.88 6.28
N SER A 9 -16.98 3.76 6.99
CA SER A 9 -16.46 3.65 8.35
C SER A 9 -14.93 3.64 8.34
N PRO A 10 -14.27 4.27 9.33
CA PRO A 10 -12.83 4.19 9.48
C PRO A 10 -12.36 2.75 9.62
N LEU A 11 -11.41 2.32 8.76
CA LEU A 11 -10.76 1.03 8.91
C LEU A 11 -9.56 1.11 9.85
N TRP A 12 -8.72 2.16 9.70
CA TRP A 12 -7.72 2.51 10.70
C TRP A 12 -7.93 3.92 11.21
N ARG A 13 -7.65 4.11 12.49
CA ARG A 13 -7.54 5.41 13.14
C ARG A 13 -6.29 5.45 13.99
N LEU A 14 -5.45 6.45 13.74
CA LEU A 14 -4.22 6.72 14.46
C LEU A 14 -4.38 8.00 15.26
N GLU A 15 -4.01 7.95 16.53
CA GLU A 15 -4.15 9.06 17.49
C GLU A 15 -2.82 9.29 18.20
N GLY A 16 -2.16 10.41 17.86
CA GLY A 16 -0.90 10.86 18.47
C GLY A 16 0.22 9.81 18.39
N VAL A 17 0.35 9.13 17.25
CA VAL A 17 1.27 8.01 17.12
C VAL A 17 2.70 8.49 16.93
N ASP A 18 3.58 8.10 17.87
CA ASP A 18 5.02 8.23 17.76
C ASP A 18 5.66 6.84 17.58
N PHE A 19 6.75 6.79 16.81
CA PHE A 19 7.59 5.60 16.72
C PHE A 19 9.06 5.95 16.52
N ALA A 20 9.95 5.21 17.18
CA ALA A 20 11.39 5.37 17.05
C ALA A 20 12.11 4.02 16.96
N TYR A 21 13.08 3.89 16.04
CA TYR A 21 14.00 2.77 15.97
C TYR A 21 15.23 3.05 16.84
N ARG A 22 15.43 2.29 17.92
CA ARG A 22 16.59 2.43 18.81
C ARG A 22 16.90 3.90 19.16
N GLY A 23 15.86 4.66 19.49
CA GLY A 23 15.96 6.08 19.86
C GLY A 23 16.02 7.07 18.68
N LYS A 24 16.09 6.59 17.42
CA LYS A 24 15.96 7.46 16.24
C LYS A 24 14.47 7.60 15.87
N PRO A 25 13.89 8.79 15.99
CA PRO A 25 12.49 9.00 15.64
C PRO A 25 12.23 8.72 14.16
N ALA A 26 11.12 8.05 13.87
CA ALA A 26 10.67 7.76 12.51
C ALA A 26 9.28 8.33 12.23
N LEU A 27 8.40 8.35 13.24
CA LEU A 27 7.08 8.99 13.17
C LEU A 27 6.86 9.86 14.40
N HIS A 28 6.16 10.98 14.20
CA HIS A 28 5.91 11.99 15.23
C HIS A 28 4.48 12.47 15.20
N ASP A 29 3.76 12.31 16.31
CA ASP A 29 2.41 12.82 16.52
C ASP A 29 1.50 12.58 15.31
N LEU A 30 1.56 11.35 14.76
CA LEU A 30 0.82 11.00 13.56
C LEU A 30 -0.65 10.81 13.90
N ASN A 31 -1.49 11.64 13.30
CA ASN A 31 -2.94 11.59 13.39
C ASN A 31 -3.50 11.41 12.00
N CYS A 32 -4.17 10.30 11.71
CA CYS A 32 -4.81 10.06 10.42
C CYS A 32 -5.91 9.00 10.53
N VAL A 33 -6.80 9.00 9.54
CA VAL A 33 -7.90 8.04 9.41
C VAL A 33 -7.87 7.46 8.00
N LEU A 34 -7.81 6.13 7.90
CA LEU A 34 -7.89 5.43 6.61
C LEU A 34 -9.26 4.78 6.50
N GLN A 35 -9.97 5.10 5.43
CA GLN A 35 -11.35 4.68 5.22
C GLN A 35 -11.42 3.27 4.63
N SER A 36 -12.46 2.52 5.01
CA SER A 36 -12.75 1.20 4.42
C SER A 36 -13.20 1.33 2.96
N GLY A 37 -12.84 0.37 2.12
CA GLY A 37 -13.28 0.30 0.73
C GLY A 37 -12.69 1.38 -0.18
N LEU A 38 -11.58 2.02 0.21
CA LEU A 38 -10.84 2.97 -0.61
C LEU A 38 -9.43 2.48 -0.91
N CYS A 39 -8.86 3.05 -1.97
CA CYS A 39 -7.43 2.98 -2.25
C CYS A 39 -6.76 4.27 -1.76
N THR A 40 -5.97 4.18 -0.69
CA THR A 40 -5.20 5.31 -0.15
C THR A 40 -3.73 5.21 -0.55
N GLY A 41 -3.22 6.23 -1.24
CA GLY A 41 -1.80 6.35 -1.58
C GLY A 41 -1.01 7.08 -0.49
N ILE A 42 0.05 6.48 0.02
CA ILE A 42 1.01 7.14 0.92
C ILE A 42 2.18 7.65 0.08
N LEU A 43 2.39 8.95 0.11
CA LEU A 43 3.40 9.66 -0.64
C LEU A 43 4.35 10.42 0.30
N GLY A 44 5.59 10.60 -0.13
CA GLY A 44 6.61 11.34 0.62
C GLY A 44 8.02 10.96 0.22
N PRO A 45 9.05 11.76 0.58
CA PRO A 45 10.44 11.48 0.26
C PRO A 45 10.95 10.21 0.97
N ASN A 46 12.11 9.72 0.54
CA ASN A 46 12.78 8.63 1.23
C ASN A 46 13.10 9.02 2.68
N GLY A 47 12.91 8.09 3.61
CA GLY A 47 13.11 8.36 5.04
C GLY A 47 11.97 9.13 5.72
N SER A 48 10.86 9.43 5.04
CA SER A 48 9.72 10.12 5.67
C SER A 48 8.90 9.24 6.63
N GLY A 49 9.15 7.92 6.70
CA GLY A 49 8.47 7.00 7.61
C GLY A 49 7.37 6.14 6.96
N LYS A 50 7.24 6.10 5.62
CA LYS A 50 6.18 5.38 4.89
C LYS A 50 6.12 3.89 5.23
N SER A 51 7.24 3.17 5.09
CA SER A 51 7.31 1.73 5.43
C SER A 51 7.06 1.49 6.92
N THR A 52 7.57 2.39 7.79
CA THR A 52 7.31 2.34 9.23
C THR A 52 5.81 2.48 9.52
N LEU A 53 5.12 3.37 8.82
CA LEU A 53 3.67 3.51 8.94
C LEU A 53 2.96 2.23 8.51
N LEU A 54 3.34 1.63 7.36
CA LEU A 54 2.75 0.36 6.93
C LEU A 54 2.99 -0.77 7.94
N ASP A 55 4.19 -0.88 8.50
CA ASP A 55 4.51 -1.90 9.52
C ASP A 55 3.68 -1.71 10.80
N LEU A 56 3.43 -0.47 11.21
CA LEU A 56 2.53 -0.15 12.31
C LEU A 56 1.08 -0.51 11.99
N LEU A 57 0.59 -0.19 10.78
CA LEU A 57 -0.76 -0.55 10.33
C LEU A 57 -0.92 -2.08 10.22
N ALA A 58 0.14 -2.80 9.85
CA ALA A 58 0.18 -4.26 9.80
C ALA A 58 0.26 -4.92 11.20
N GLY A 59 0.46 -4.14 12.26
CA GLY A 59 0.68 -4.67 13.61
C GLY A 59 2.01 -5.41 13.78
N LEU A 60 2.97 -5.19 12.87
CA LEU A 60 4.34 -5.73 12.97
C LEU A 60 5.18 -4.93 13.95
N LEU A 61 4.90 -3.63 14.08
CA LEU A 61 5.49 -2.73 15.05
C LEU A 61 4.44 -2.26 16.05
N THR A 62 4.89 -1.89 17.24
CA THR A 62 4.05 -1.27 18.28
C THR A 62 4.47 0.18 18.45
N PRO A 63 3.55 1.16 18.43
CA PRO A 63 3.90 2.56 18.61
C PRO A 63 4.53 2.79 19.98
N THR A 64 5.48 3.74 20.08
CA THR A 64 6.10 4.14 21.34
C THR A 64 5.17 5.03 22.17
N ARG A 65 4.31 5.81 21.51
CA ARG A 65 3.22 6.61 22.08
C ARG A 65 2.01 6.60 21.15
N GLY A 66 0.86 7.01 21.67
CA GLY A 66 -0.39 7.07 20.91
C GLY A 66 -1.08 5.72 20.77
N ARG A 67 -2.06 5.67 19.89
CA ARG A 67 -2.92 4.48 19.71
C ARG A 67 -3.23 4.28 18.24
N ILE A 68 -3.30 3.00 17.86
CA ILE A 68 -3.75 2.58 16.53
C ILE A 68 -4.96 1.69 16.71
N TRP A 69 -6.03 2.04 16.02
CA TRP A 69 -7.27 1.29 15.96
C TRP A 69 -7.39 0.66 14.58
N PHE A 70 -7.75 -0.61 14.55
CA PHE A 70 -8.18 -1.30 13.32
C PHE A 70 -9.64 -1.69 13.50
N ARG A 71 -10.49 -1.16 12.63
CA ARG A 71 -11.94 -1.11 12.90
C ARG A 71 -12.17 -0.36 14.23
N GLU A 72 -13.01 -0.86 15.10
CA GLU A 72 -13.32 -0.23 16.39
C GLU A 72 -12.48 -0.79 17.54
N GLN A 73 -11.50 -1.66 17.25
CA GLN A 73 -10.67 -2.31 18.25
C GLN A 73 -9.22 -1.82 18.19
N LEU A 74 -8.60 -1.59 19.36
CA LEU A 74 -7.16 -1.31 19.45
C LEU A 74 -6.36 -2.41 18.75
N LEU A 75 -5.47 -2.04 17.82
CA LEU A 75 -4.69 -2.98 17.02
C LEU A 75 -3.86 -3.93 17.91
N ALA A 76 -3.31 -3.42 19.02
CA ALA A 76 -2.56 -4.22 19.98
C ALA A 76 -3.38 -5.34 20.69
N LYS A 77 -4.72 -5.28 20.64
CA LYS A 77 -5.60 -6.32 21.20
C LYS A 77 -5.94 -7.44 20.21
N TRP A 78 -5.57 -7.27 18.93
CA TRP A 78 -5.81 -8.29 17.93
C TRP A 78 -4.85 -9.47 18.11
N ARG A 79 -5.38 -10.69 18.10
CA ARG A 79 -4.54 -11.89 17.99
C ARG A 79 -3.94 -11.96 16.58
N ARG A 80 -2.65 -12.26 16.46
CA ARG A 80 -1.92 -12.29 15.18
C ARG A 80 -2.65 -13.07 14.09
N ARG A 81 -3.19 -14.24 14.40
CA ARG A 81 -3.92 -15.07 13.43
C ARG A 81 -5.25 -14.45 13.00
N GLN A 82 -5.95 -13.76 13.90
CA GLN A 82 -7.19 -13.05 13.56
C GLN A 82 -6.90 -11.85 12.66
N LEU A 83 -5.88 -11.07 13.00
CA LEU A 83 -5.42 -9.96 12.17
C LEU A 83 -4.98 -10.44 10.79
N ALA A 84 -4.20 -11.54 10.71
CA ALA A 84 -3.76 -12.13 9.44
C ALA A 84 -4.91 -12.69 8.57
N ARG A 85 -6.12 -12.84 9.07
CA ARG A 85 -7.31 -13.16 8.26
C ARG A 85 -7.94 -11.91 7.64
N GLN A 86 -7.63 -10.74 8.18
CA GLN A 86 -8.23 -9.47 7.74
C GLN A 86 -7.25 -8.63 6.93
N LEU A 87 -5.96 -8.78 7.17
CA LEU A 87 -4.92 -7.89 6.70
C LEU A 87 -3.77 -8.67 6.05
N ALA A 88 -3.40 -8.30 4.84
CA ALA A 88 -2.20 -8.79 4.16
C ALA A 88 -1.22 -7.64 3.88
N LEU A 89 0.07 -7.94 3.92
CA LEU A 89 1.16 -7.01 3.59
C LEU A 89 2.01 -7.60 2.46
N VAL A 90 2.24 -6.81 1.43
CA VAL A 90 3.23 -7.05 0.38
C VAL A 90 4.43 -6.16 0.69
N PRO A 91 5.58 -6.73 1.08
CA PRO A 91 6.78 -5.96 1.38
C PRO A 91 7.46 -5.44 0.11
N GLN A 92 8.31 -4.43 0.26
CA GLN A 92 9.11 -3.87 -0.83
C GLN A 92 10.02 -4.92 -1.49
N HIS A 93 10.64 -5.76 -0.67
CA HIS A 93 11.47 -6.85 -1.14
C HIS A 93 10.85 -8.18 -0.74
N PHE A 94 10.57 -9.00 -1.73
CA PHE A 94 10.09 -10.34 -1.55
C PHE A 94 11.15 -11.32 -2.04
N GLY A 95 11.71 -12.10 -1.12
CA GLY A 95 12.67 -13.15 -1.42
C GLY A 95 12.50 -14.32 -0.47
N LEU A 96 12.55 -15.53 -1.00
CA LEU A 96 12.59 -16.77 -0.21
C LEU A 96 13.92 -17.45 -0.50
N GLY A 97 14.64 -17.83 0.55
CA GLY A 97 15.92 -18.54 0.45
C GLY A 97 15.79 -20.03 0.11
N PHE A 98 14.58 -20.50 -0.25
CA PHE A 98 14.29 -21.91 -0.51
C PHE A 98 13.55 -22.08 -1.83
N ASP A 99 13.77 -23.22 -2.49
CA ASP A 99 13.21 -23.60 -3.80
C ASP A 99 11.75 -24.08 -3.70
N PHE A 100 10.85 -23.26 -3.15
CA PHE A 100 9.43 -23.54 -3.24
C PHE A 100 8.89 -23.21 -4.64
N SER A 101 7.94 -23.99 -5.14
CA SER A 101 7.21 -23.61 -6.35
C SER A 101 6.35 -22.36 -6.10
N VAL A 102 6.06 -21.60 -7.15
CA VAL A 102 5.16 -20.43 -7.09
C VAL A 102 3.83 -20.82 -6.44
N ARG A 103 3.23 -21.94 -6.85
CA ARG A 103 1.99 -22.48 -6.28
C ARG A 103 2.09 -22.68 -4.78
N ALA A 104 3.17 -23.30 -4.31
CA ALA A 104 3.38 -23.53 -2.89
C ALA A 104 3.50 -22.20 -2.11
N VAL A 105 4.18 -21.21 -2.67
CA VAL A 105 4.31 -19.87 -2.07
C VAL A 105 2.97 -19.15 -2.01
N VAL A 106 2.18 -19.17 -3.08
CA VAL A 106 0.85 -18.53 -3.11
C VAL A 106 -0.09 -19.23 -2.12
N ALA A 107 -0.01 -20.58 -2.01
CA ALA A 107 -0.81 -21.36 -1.05
C ALA A 107 -0.50 -21.01 0.41
N MET A 108 0.70 -20.50 0.74
CA MET A 108 1.01 -19.99 2.09
C MET A 108 0.06 -18.85 2.52
N GLY A 109 -0.54 -18.13 1.57
CA GLY A 109 -1.56 -17.12 1.85
C GLY A 109 -2.80 -17.69 2.55
N LEU A 110 -3.11 -18.96 2.37
CA LEU A 110 -4.24 -19.61 3.03
C LEU A 110 -4.00 -19.98 4.49
N HIS A 111 -2.75 -20.00 4.96
CA HIS A 111 -2.40 -20.47 6.32
C HIS A 111 -3.23 -19.87 7.46
N PRO A 112 -3.59 -18.57 7.47
CA PRO A 112 -4.42 -18.02 8.55
C PRO A 112 -5.80 -18.67 8.64
N HIS A 113 -6.33 -19.18 7.52
CA HIS A 113 -7.66 -19.79 7.41
C HIS A 113 -7.64 -21.30 7.68
N LEU A 114 -6.55 -21.97 7.37
CA LEU A 114 -6.45 -23.43 7.53
C LEU A 114 -6.33 -23.84 9.01
N GLY A 115 -6.88 -25.00 9.36
CA GLY A 115 -6.64 -25.64 10.65
C GLY A 115 -5.17 -26.06 10.80
N ARG A 116 -4.76 -26.43 12.01
CA ARG A 116 -3.35 -26.77 12.34
C ARG A 116 -2.74 -27.86 11.44
N PHE A 117 -3.55 -28.78 10.93
CA PHE A 117 -3.14 -29.88 10.05
C PHE A 117 -4.06 -30.02 8.82
N ALA A 118 -4.84 -28.97 8.52
CA ALA A 118 -5.72 -28.99 7.37
C ALA A 118 -4.94 -28.72 6.08
N LEU A 119 -5.22 -29.50 5.06
CA LEU A 119 -4.74 -29.26 3.70
C LEU A 119 -5.75 -28.37 2.94
N PRO A 120 -5.31 -27.59 1.94
CA PRO A 120 -6.20 -26.88 1.05
C PRO A 120 -7.22 -27.81 0.38
N THR A 121 -8.47 -27.40 0.34
CA THR A 121 -9.56 -28.11 -0.35
C THR A 121 -9.53 -27.90 -1.87
N GLY A 122 -10.38 -28.59 -2.63
CA GLY A 122 -10.55 -28.32 -4.07
C GLY A 122 -10.93 -26.87 -4.35
N ALA A 123 -11.87 -26.30 -3.59
CA ALA A 123 -12.27 -24.89 -3.70
C ALA A 123 -11.12 -23.92 -3.39
N ASP A 124 -10.20 -24.29 -2.49
CA ASP A 124 -9.00 -23.49 -2.23
C ASP A 124 -8.02 -23.55 -3.41
N GLN A 125 -7.90 -24.70 -4.09
CA GLN A 125 -7.07 -24.83 -5.30
C GLN A 125 -7.62 -23.97 -6.44
N ASP A 126 -8.92 -24.01 -6.68
CA ASP A 126 -9.59 -23.16 -7.68
C ASP A 126 -9.36 -21.67 -7.39
N TRP A 127 -9.44 -21.30 -6.10
CA TRP A 127 -9.13 -19.93 -5.67
C TRP A 127 -7.68 -19.54 -5.91
N LEU A 128 -6.71 -20.42 -5.62
CA LEU A 128 -5.29 -20.17 -5.90
C LEU A 128 -5.05 -19.99 -7.39
N ASP A 129 -5.65 -20.84 -8.23
CA ASP A 129 -5.52 -20.73 -9.69
C ASP A 129 -6.10 -19.40 -10.21
N LEU A 130 -7.27 -19.01 -9.71
CA LEU A 130 -7.88 -17.72 -10.04
C LEU A 130 -6.96 -16.55 -9.68
N VAL A 131 -6.42 -16.54 -8.46
CA VAL A 131 -5.52 -15.45 -8.00
C VAL A 131 -4.23 -15.43 -8.80
N MET A 132 -3.64 -16.60 -9.08
CA MET A 132 -2.43 -16.70 -9.92
C MET A 132 -2.69 -16.23 -11.35
N ALA A 133 -3.84 -16.53 -11.92
CA ALA A 133 -4.24 -16.03 -13.24
C ALA A 133 -4.41 -14.51 -13.24
N GLN A 134 -5.11 -13.95 -12.24
CA GLN A 134 -5.32 -12.51 -12.11
C GLN A 134 -4.01 -11.71 -11.96
N THR A 135 -3.00 -12.29 -11.31
CA THR A 135 -1.69 -11.67 -11.10
C THR A 135 -0.67 -12.04 -12.18
N GLY A 136 -1.07 -12.84 -13.19
CA GLY A 136 -0.23 -13.23 -14.33
C GLY A 136 0.93 -14.16 -13.95
N VAL A 137 0.76 -15.00 -12.90
CA VAL A 137 1.79 -15.95 -12.45
C VAL A 137 1.38 -17.42 -12.59
N LEU A 138 0.18 -17.70 -13.12
CA LEU A 138 -0.32 -19.08 -13.26
C LEU A 138 0.59 -19.95 -14.14
N ALA A 139 1.10 -19.40 -15.25
CA ALA A 139 2.03 -20.12 -16.13
C ALA A 139 3.40 -20.44 -15.46
N LEU A 140 3.67 -19.83 -14.31
CA LEU A 140 4.90 -20.02 -13.53
C LEU A 140 4.65 -20.96 -12.31
N ALA A 141 3.45 -21.51 -12.15
CA ALA A 141 3.00 -22.19 -10.94
C ALA A 141 3.99 -23.24 -10.39
N GLU A 142 4.60 -24.02 -11.29
CA GLU A 142 5.53 -25.11 -10.93
C GLU A 142 7.01 -24.67 -10.91
N ARG A 143 7.30 -23.40 -11.28
CA ARG A 143 8.67 -22.89 -11.25
C ARG A 143 9.10 -22.59 -9.81
N PRO A 144 10.38 -22.87 -9.47
CA PRO A 144 10.98 -22.41 -8.21
C PRO A 144 10.99 -20.88 -8.16
N VAL A 145 10.56 -20.31 -7.02
CA VAL A 145 10.50 -18.84 -6.86
C VAL A 145 11.88 -18.18 -6.94
N THR A 146 12.93 -18.91 -6.58
CA THR A 146 14.33 -18.45 -6.66
C THR A 146 14.83 -18.23 -8.10
N ARG A 147 14.13 -18.81 -9.12
CA ARG A 147 14.48 -18.67 -10.55
C ARG A 147 13.64 -17.61 -11.26
N LEU A 148 12.88 -16.84 -10.53
CA LEU A 148 12.04 -15.77 -11.07
C LEU A 148 12.80 -14.44 -11.12
N SER A 149 12.46 -13.61 -12.09
CA SER A 149 12.86 -12.20 -12.09
C SER A 149 12.26 -11.44 -10.91
N GLY A 150 12.83 -10.29 -10.53
CA GLY A 150 12.31 -9.48 -9.43
C GLY A 150 10.84 -9.08 -9.61
N GLY A 151 10.44 -8.75 -10.83
CA GLY A 151 9.05 -8.42 -11.15
C GLY A 151 8.11 -9.63 -11.05
N GLU A 152 8.55 -10.83 -11.47
CA GLU A 152 7.78 -12.06 -11.28
C GLU A 152 7.64 -12.40 -9.80
N GLN A 153 8.71 -12.28 -9.00
CA GLN A 153 8.67 -12.48 -7.55
C GLN A 153 7.70 -11.52 -6.88
N GLN A 154 7.68 -10.26 -7.30
CA GLN A 154 6.75 -9.26 -6.75
C GLN A 154 5.29 -9.60 -7.07
N ARG A 155 4.99 -10.08 -8.29
CA ARG A 155 3.65 -10.56 -8.64
C ARG A 155 3.25 -11.80 -7.83
N VAL A 156 4.18 -12.71 -7.55
CA VAL A 156 3.95 -13.84 -6.63
C VAL A 156 3.66 -13.36 -5.21
N ALA A 157 4.37 -12.33 -4.71
CA ALA A 157 4.08 -11.75 -3.39
C ALA A 157 2.66 -11.19 -3.31
N VAL A 158 2.22 -10.48 -4.37
CA VAL A 158 0.83 -9.97 -4.46
C VAL A 158 -0.17 -11.13 -4.54
N ALA A 159 0.11 -12.16 -5.35
CA ALA A 159 -0.74 -13.35 -5.44
C ALA A 159 -0.92 -14.02 -4.07
N ARG A 160 0.18 -14.22 -3.33
CA ARG A 160 0.15 -14.75 -1.97
C ARG A 160 -0.71 -13.90 -1.03
N ALA A 161 -0.56 -12.59 -1.09
CA ALA A 161 -1.33 -11.66 -0.27
C ALA A 161 -2.83 -11.70 -0.62
N LEU A 162 -3.19 -11.75 -1.90
CA LEU A 162 -4.58 -11.88 -2.34
C LEU A 162 -5.17 -13.27 -2.04
N ALA A 163 -4.35 -14.34 -2.07
CA ALA A 163 -4.78 -15.69 -1.71
C ALA A 163 -5.28 -15.76 -0.25
N GLN A 164 -4.79 -14.88 0.61
CA GLN A 164 -5.23 -14.74 2.01
C GLN A 164 -6.67 -14.21 2.15
N LYS A 165 -7.32 -13.77 1.07
CA LYS A 165 -8.67 -13.16 1.07
C LYS A 165 -8.78 -12.00 2.07
N PRO A 166 -7.86 -11.03 2.07
CA PRO A 166 -7.83 -9.98 3.07
C PRO A 166 -8.94 -8.95 2.83
N GLU A 167 -9.42 -8.32 3.90
CA GLU A 167 -10.24 -7.10 3.81
C GLU A 167 -9.39 -5.87 3.48
N ALA A 168 -8.13 -5.90 3.93
CA ALA A 168 -7.19 -4.83 3.70
C ALA A 168 -5.84 -5.33 3.18
N LEU A 169 -5.31 -4.67 2.15
CA LEU A 169 -4.04 -4.96 1.53
C LEU A 169 -3.10 -3.76 1.68
N LEU A 170 -1.99 -3.98 2.34
CA LEU A 170 -0.91 -3.00 2.46
C LEU A 170 0.17 -3.32 1.42
N LEU A 171 0.61 -2.31 0.68
CA LEU A 171 1.61 -2.44 -0.37
C LEU A 171 2.79 -1.50 -0.10
N ASP A 172 3.95 -2.06 0.22
CA ASP A 172 5.18 -1.28 0.38
C ASP A 172 5.96 -1.30 -0.94
N GLU A 173 5.82 -0.23 -1.74
CA GLU A 173 6.51 -0.05 -3.02
C GLU A 173 6.39 -1.25 -3.98
N ALA A 174 5.26 -1.95 -3.94
CA ALA A 174 5.06 -3.21 -4.65
C ALA A 174 5.13 -3.09 -6.19
N THR A 175 5.17 -1.89 -6.72
CA THR A 175 5.28 -1.62 -8.17
C THR A 175 6.69 -1.26 -8.63
N ALA A 176 7.64 -1.05 -7.72
CA ALA A 176 8.97 -0.51 -8.05
C ALA A 176 9.82 -1.42 -8.96
N SER A 177 9.61 -2.75 -8.87
CA SER A 177 10.33 -3.75 -9.67
C SER A 177 9.57 -4.24 -10.91
N LEU A 178 8.36 -3.71 -11.16
CA LEU A 178 7.52 -4.09 -12.29
C LEU A 178 7.76 -3.16 -13.48
N ASP A 179 7.66 -3.69 -14.69
CA ASP A 179 7.55 -2.85 -15.88
C ASP A 179 6.20 -2.11 -15.92
N VAL A 180 6.07 -1.16 -16.86
CA VAL A 180 4.89 -0.30 -16.98
C VAL A 180 3.61 -1.11 -17.20
N GLY A 181 3.65 -2.13 -18.07
CA GLY A 181 2.48 -2.95 -18.38
C GLY A 181 1.98 -3.72 -17.16
N HIS A 182 2.89 -4.39 -16.44
CA HIS A 182 2.57 -5.14 -15.24
C HIS A 182 2.14 -4.23 -14.07
N THR A 183 2.77 -3.05 -13.94
CA THR A 183 2.36 -2.04 -12.95
C THR A 183 0.92 -1.62 -13.17
N LEU A 184 0.55 -1.25 -14.40
CA LEU A 184 -0.80 -0.84 -14.73
C LEU A 184 -1.80 -1.98 -14.51
N ALA A 185 -1.48 -3.20 -14.97
CA ALA A 185 -2.35 -4.36 -14.79
C ALA A 185 -2.62 -4.65 -13.31
N LEU A 186 -1.59 -4.59 -12.46
CA LEU A 186 -1.71 -4.78 -11.02
C LEU A 186 -2.59 -3.70 -10.38
N LEU A 187 -2.33 -2.43 -10.67
CA LEU A 187 -3.08 -1.31 -10.09
C LEU A 187 -4.55 -1.32 -10.55
N HIS A 188 -4.82 -1.71 -11.81
CA HIS A 188 -6.19 -1.91 -12.29
C HIS A 188 -6.89 -3.05 -11.55
N LEU A 189 -6.24 -4.21 -11.41
CA LEU A 189 -6.78 -5.35 -10.65
C LEU A 189 -7.17 -4.94 -9.23
N LEU A 190 -6.29 -4.22 -8.53
CA LEU A 190 -6.55 -3.79 -7.16
C LEU A 190 -7.69 -2.77 -7.09
N ARG A 191 -7.72 -1.80 -8.00
CA ARG A 191 -8.81 -0.82 -8.08
C ARG A 191 -10.17 -1.48 -8.36
N ASP A 192 -10.20 -2.47 -9.23
CA ASP A 192 -11.43 -3.20 -9.53
C ASP A 192 -11.92 -3.99 -8.30
N LYS A 193 -11.01 -4.61 -7.54
CA LYS A 193 -11.35 -5.28 -6.27
C LYS A 193 -11.85 -4.29 -5.19
N VAL A 194 -11.27 -3.11 -5.11
CA VAL A 194 -11.76 -2.02 -4.22
C VAL A 194 -13.17 -1.59 -4.63
N ARG A 195 -13.40 -1.35 -5.91
CA ARG A 195 -14.71 -0.94 -6.44
C ARG A 195 -15.80 -2.00 -6.28
N ALA A 196 -15.43 -3.27 -6.35
CA ALA A 196 -16.34 -4.38 -6.06
C ALA A 196 -16.73 -4.46 -4.57
N GLY A 197 -16.15 -3.63 -3.69
CA GLY A 197 -16.52 -3.52 -2.27
C GLY A 197 -15.90 -4.58 -1.35
N GLY A 198 -14.93 -5.36 -1.85
CA GLY A 198 -14.32 -6.44 -1.07
C GLY A 198 -12.93 -6.15 -0.53
N LEU A 199 -12.33 -5.01 -0.86
CA LEU A 199 -10.93 -4.72 -0.52
C LEU A 199 -10.73 -3.25 -0.18
N THR A 200 -9.90 -3.00 0.82
CA THR A 200 -9.26 -1.69 1.10
C THR A 200 -7.80 -1.80 0.72
N VAL A 201 -7.24 -0.80 0.05
CA VAL A 201 -5.82 -0.79 -0.33
C VAL A 201 -5.13 0.41 0.28
N VAL A 202 -3.98 0.19 0.92
CA VAL A 202 -3.06 1.26 1.34
C VAL A 202 -1.72 0.99 0.67
N ALA A 203 -1.31 1.87 -0.22
CA ALA A 203 -0.13 1.66 -1.05
C ALA A 203 0.89 2.80 -0.87
N VAL A 204 2.13 2.45 -0.56
CA VAL A 204 3.26 3.37 -0.71
C VAL A 204 3.61 3.45 -2.18
N LEU A 205 3.55 4.65 -2.73
CA LEU A 205 3.86 4.95 -4.13
C LEU A 205 4.91 6.06 -4.22
N HIS A 206 5.72 6.03 -5.30
CA HIS A 206 6.66 7.10 -5.60
C HIS A 206 6.21 7.96 -6.77
N ASP A 207 5.41 7.41 -7.67
CA ASP A 207 4.90 8.10 -8.85
C ASP A 207 3.59 8.82 -8.51
N LEU A 208 3.63 10.16 -8.54
CA LEU A 208 2.48 11.03 -8.29
C LEU A 208 1.36 10.83 -9.33
N ASN A 209 1.71 10.50 -10.57
CA ASN A 209 0.72 10.28 -11.63
C ASN A 209 0.00 8.93 -11.45
N LEU A 210 0.73 7.88 -11.04
CA LEU A 210 0.09 6.61 -10.66
C LEU A 210 -0.81 6.80 -9.44
N ALA A 211 -0.35 7.54 -8.42
CA ALA A 211 -1.16 7.84 -7.24
C ALA A 211 -2.44 8.63 -7.61
N ALA A 212 -2.31 9.66 -8.45
CA ALA A 212 -3.43 10.45 -8.94
C ALA A 212 -4.46 9.62 -9.72
N ARG A 213 -3.99 8.61 -10.47
CA ARG A 213 -4.83 7.79 -11.34
C ARG A 213 -5.54 6.65 -10.61
N PHE A 214 -4.89 6.06 -9.62
CA PHE A 214 -5.35 4.80 -9.03
C PHE A 214 -5.85 4.91 -7.59
N CYS A 215 -5.50 5.97 -6.86
CA CYS A 215 -5.97 6.18 -5.49
C CYS A 215 -7.24 7.04 -5.45
N ASP A 216 -8.04 6.82 -4.42
CA ASP A 216 -9.19 7.67 -4.05
C ASP A 216 -8.75 8.79 -3.12
N GLU A 217 -7.83 8.48 -2.20
CA GLU A 217 -7.27 9.40 -1.21
C GLU A 217 -5.73 9.36 -1.24
N LEU A 218 -5.12 10.47 -0.81
CA LEU A 218 -3.69 10.58 -0.59
C LEU A 218 -3.40 10.95 0.86
N LEU A 219 -2.25 10.45 1.37
CA LEU A 219 -1.62 10.87 2.60
C LEU A 219 -0.19 11.28 2.29
N PHE A 220 0.14 12.56 2.45
CA PHE A 220 1.50 13.06 2.35
C PHE A 220 2.22 12.95 3.69
N LEU A 221 3.30 12.18 3.70
CA LEU A 221 4.17 11.98 4.86
C LEU A 221 5.49 12.73 4.65
N HIS A 222 5.80 13.64 5.56
CA HIS A 222 7.06 14.41 5.53
C HIS A 222 7.64 14.53 6.95
N GLY A 223 8.94 14.19 7.11
CA GLY A 223 9.62 14.25 8.41
C GLY A 223 8.91 13.46 9.53
N GLY A 224 8.31 12.32 9.20
CA GLY A 224 7.59 11.49 10.17
C GLY A 224 6.20 12.02 10.56
N ARG A 225 5.69 13.07 9.90
CA ARG A 225 4.36 13.68 10.19
C ARG A 225 3.44 13.58 8.99
N CYS A 226 2.14 13.47 9.24
CA CYS A 226 1.14 13.66 8.21
C CYS A 226 1.03 15.16 7.90
N LEU A 227 1.43 15.55 6.69
CA LEU A 227 1.35 16.94 6.24
C LEU A 227 -0.05 17.25 5.71
N ALA A 228 -0.61 16.34 4.92
CA ALA A 228 -1.94 16.49 4.33
C ALA A 228 -2.55 15.10 4.06
N GLN A 229 -3.87 14.99 4.24
CA GLN A 229 -4.62 13.78 3.92
C GLN A 229 -6.02 14.14 3.41
N GLY A 230 -6.49 13.41 2.41
CA GLY A 230 -7.85 13.55 1.86
C GLY A 230 -7.96 13.07 0.41
N PRO A 231 -9.10 13.39 -0.25
CA PRO A 231 -9.32 13.06 -1.66
C PRO A 231 -8.18 13.55 -2.55
N VAL A 232 -7.85 12.76 -3.58
CA VAL A 232 -6.76 13.10 -4.52
C VAL A 232 -6.89 14.51 -5.05
N ALA A 233 -8.10 14.94 -5.44
CA ALA A 233 -8.34 16.25 -6.05
C ALA A 233 -8.03 17.42 -5.09
N ASP A 234 -8.19 17.20 -3.78
CA ASP A 234 -8.02 18.24 -2.77
C ASP A 234 -6.58 18.33 -2.26
N ILE A 235 -5.90 17.16 -2.24
CA ILE A 235 -4.58 17.03 -1.59
C ILE A 235 -3.44 17.12 -2.58
N LEU A 236 -3.63 16.69 -3.83
CA LEU A 236 -2.61 16.77 -4.87
C LEU A 236 -2.56 18.20 -5.43
N THR A 237 -1.88 19.10 -4.71
CA THR A 237 -1.73 20.52 -5.05
C THR A 237 -0.26 20.90 -5.21
N PRO A 238 0.06 21.98 -5.98
CA PRO A 238 1.43 22.48 -6.10
C PRO A 238 2.06 22.83 -4.76
N GLU A 239 1.28 23.38 -3.83
CA GLU A 239 1.71 23.78 -2.49
C GLU A 239 2.14 22.57 -1.68
N ASN A 240 1.32 21.50 -1.64
CA ASN A 240 1.64 20.28 -0.93
C ASN A 240 2.83 19.56 -1.55
N ILE A 241 2.93 19.50 -2.89
CA ILE A 241 4.09 18.91 -3.57
C ILE A 241 5.36 19.69 -3.24
N ARG A 242 5.31 21.02 -3.24
CA ARG A 242 6.45 21.85 -2.87
C ARG A 242 6.85 21.66 -1.41
N ALA A 243 5.89 21.61 -0.49
CA ALA A 243 6.16 21.39 0.94
C ALA A 243 6.79 20.02 1.21
N VAL A 244 6.38 18.98 0.48
CA VAL A 244 6.85 17.60 0.68
C VAL A 244 8.17 17.32 -0.03
N TYR A 245 8.32 17.78 -1.30
CA TYR A 245 9.42 17.39 -2.18
C TYR A 245 10.39 18.54 -2.50
N GLY A 246 10.04 19.79 -2.18
CA GLY A 246 10.88 20.96 -2.49
C GLY A 246 10.96 21.28 -3.98
N VAL A 247 9.99 20.86 -4.78
CA VAL A 247 9.94 21.07 -6.24
C VAL A 247 8.73 21.88 -6.65
N ASP A 248 8.81 22.60 -7.77
CA ASP A 248 7.66 23.22 -8.39
C ASP A 248 6.87 22.19 -9.21
N SER A 249 5.57 22.35 -9.25
CA SER A 249 4.71 21.47 -10.04
C SER A 249 3.61 22.23 -10.76
N ALA A 250 3.15 21.66 -11.86
CA ALA A 250 1.93 22.05 -12.56
C ALA A 250 1.01 20.84 -12.62
N ILE A 251 -0.26 21.03 -12.28
CA ILE A 251 -1.26 19.97 -12.24
C ILE A 251 -2.35 20.29 -13.25
N ARG A 252 -2.68 19.32 -14.09
CA ARG A 252 -3.69 19.43 -15.14
C ARG A 252 -4.51 18.15 -15.22
N ALA A 253 -5.75 18.25 -15.69
CA ALA A 253 -6.50 17.05 -16.06
C ALA A 253 -5.92 16.47 -17.36
N ASP A 254 -5.62 15.18 -17.35
CA ASP A 254 -5.17 14.47 -18.54
C ASP A 254 -6.38 14.03 -19.38
N ALA A 255 -6.38 14.39 -20.66
CA ALA A 255 -7.51 14.15 -21.56
C ALA A 255 -7.72 12.64 -21.87
N PHE A 256 -6.65 11.84 -21.80
CA PHE A 256 -6.69 10.41 -22.12
C PHE A 256 -7.11 9.55 -20.93
N THR A 257 -6.56 9.86 -19.74
CA THR A 257 -6.80 9.05 -18.53
C THR A 257 -7.91 9.60 -17.64
N HIS A 258 -8.33 10.87 -17.87
CA HIS A 258 -9.24 11.64 -17.03
C HIS A 258 -8.79 11.78 -15.56
N ALA A 259 -7.51 11.53 -15.29
CA ALA A 259 -6.88 11.71 -13.99
C ALA A 259 -6.09 13.02 -13.95
N LEU A 260 -5.68 13.43 -12.75
CA LEU A 260 -4.74 14.54 -12.61
C LEU A 260 -3.34 14.07 -13.07
N GLN A 261 -2.68 14.91 -13.85
CA GLN A 261 -1.31 14.75 -14.31
C GLN A 261 -0.43 15.82 -13.67
N VAL A 262 0.66 15.37 -13.05
CA VAL A 262 1.66 16.20 -12.39
C VAL A 262 2.90 16.31 -13.27
N SER A 263 3.27 17.53 -13.61
CA SER A 263 4.56 17.86 -14.23
C SER A 263 5.44 18.55 -13.19
N LEU A 264 6.69 18.10 -13.08
CA LEU A 264 7.63 18.58 -12.04
C LEU A 264 8.75 19.41 -12.65
N ARG A 265 9.20 20.42 -11.92
CA ARG A 265 10.38 21.21 -12.22
C ARG A 265 11.16 21.49 -10.93
N LEU A 266 12.49 21.46 -10.98
CA LEU A 266 13.29 21.90 -9.84
C LEU A 266 12.94 23.34 -9.50
N ALA A 267 12.67 23.60 -8.23
CA ALA A 267 12.50 24.95 -7.74
C ALA A 267 13.80 25.75 -7.99
N PRO A 268 13.73 27.02 -8.44
CA PRO A 268 14.90 27.85 -8.54
C PRO A 268 15.61 27.86 -7.19
N ARG A 269 16.93 27.55 -7.18
CA ARG A 269 17.72 27.76 -5.97
C ARG A 269 17.63 29.23 -5.62
N GLU A 270 17.06 29.59 -4.48
CA GLU A 270 17.26 30.90 -3.92
C GLU A 270 18.78 31.11 -3.87
N ARG A 271 19.28 32.03 -4.70
CA ARG A 271 20.68 32.48 -4.58
C ARG A 271 20.80 32.97 -3.15
N ALA A 272 21.56 32.23 -2.33
CA ALA A 272 21.98 32.73 -1.04
C ALA A 272 22.49 34.16 -1.31
N ALA A 273 21.77 35.16 -0.80
CA ALA A 273 22.17 36.53 -0.91
C ALA A 273 23.56 36.56 -0.32
N ALA A 274 24.58 36.78 -1.17
CA ALA A 274 25.91 37.12 -0.76
C ALA A 274 25.73 38.43 0.02
N ALA A 275 25.80 38.31 1.33
CA ALA A 275 25.93 39.50 2.18
C ALA A 275 27.27 40.15 1.85
N PRO A 276 27.27 41.47 1.72
CA PRO A 276 28.50 42.26 1.42
C PRO A 276 29.55 42.19 2.52
#